data_48da6ff106a3fc32cb725eece3724fc7
#
_entry.id   48da6ff106a3fc32cb725eece3724fc7
#
_cell.length_a   1.000
_cell.length_b   1.000
_cell.length_c   1.000
_cell.angle_alpha   90.00
_cell.angle_beta   90.00
_cell.angle_gamma   90.00
#
_symmetry.space_group_name_H-M   'P 1'
#
loop_
_entity.id
_entity.type
_entity.pdbx_description
1 polymer ?
#
loop_
_entity_poly.entity_id
_entity_poly.type
_entity_poly.pdbx_seq_one_letter_code
_entity_poly.pdbx_strand_id
1 'polypeptide(L)'
;MLENFIRALEITGAVKKLKRFVLTCGFKQYGVHLGHSKQPLLESDPPLENGLGGVSWQTNFYYHQQRILAEAATRGNWEWVATYPEDVLGYAKGNFMNEASALGLYCIVSKALPGSELPFPGCRANYFAFNCWTSANLHAKFCLWAASSPRAGNNAFNVINGDTESFQNLWPRLAARFGCKIPDPMFPNGGIPDAKGFKDYESTTVRMGSKHPLAAHAAQLGLSSDSLLQQSPTLHLQVDPEKWAKRKDVNEAWRKLREKYNLDQSVWDTATWDFLTFVLGRDWSCVGSMSKARELGWTGYADTWTELVDTFETLEKEGILPPVEQLKQDF
;
A
#
# COMPACT_ATOMS: atom_id res chain seq x y z
N MET A 1 -19.53 6.29 11.28
CA MET A 1 -19.70 4.80 11.33
C MET A 1 -19.24 4.22 12.65
N LEU A 2 -17.97 4.38 13.07
CA LEU A 2 -17.43 3.85 14.35
C LEU A 2 -18.25 4.29 15.57
N GLU A 3 -18.54 5.58 15.68
CA GLU A 3 -19.35 6.13 16.78
C GLU A 3 -20.74 5.47 16.87
N ASN A 4 -21.41 5.31 15.71
CA ASN A 4 -22.73 4.65 15.68
C ASN A 4 -22.64 3.17 16.09
N PHE A 5 -21.54 2.49 15.73
CA PHE A 5 -21.30 1.10 16.14
C PHE A 5 -21.11 1.00 17.66
N ILE A 6 -20.27 1.86 18.23
CA ILE A 6 -20.02 1.91 19.68
C ILE A 6 -21.34 2.23 20.42
N ARG A 7 -22.10 3.22 19.94
CA ARG A 7 -23.41 3.56 20.51
C ARG A 7 -24.41 2.39 20.46
N ALA A 8 -24.38 1.61 19.39
CA ALA A 8 -25.21 0.39 19.30
C ALA A 8 -24.82 -0.64 20.35
N LEU A 9 -23.50 -0.83 20.61
CA LEU A 9 -23.03 -1.71 21.68
C LEU A 9 -23.46 -1.22 23.08
N GLU A 10 -23.45 0.11 23.28
CA GLU A 10 -23.93 0.73 24.52
C GLU A 10 -25.44 0.51 24.72
N ILE A 11 -26.27 0.83 23.72
CA ILE A 11 -27.72 0.67 23.76
C ILE A 11 -28.14 -0.78 24.00
N THR A 12 -27.49 -1.72 23.34
CA THR A 12 -27.79 -3.16 23.48
C THR A 12 -27.19 -3.78 24.76
N GLY A 13 -26.39 -3.04 25.50
CA GLY A 13 -25.66 -3.54 26.66
C GLY A 13 -24.52 -4.51 26.31
N ALA A 14 -24.23 -4.76 25.05
CA ALA A 14 -23.14 -5.64 24.60
C ALA A 14 -21.77 -5.12 25.05
N VAL A 15 -21.61 -3.82 25.22
CA VAL A 15 -20.38 -3.19 25.74
C VAL A 15 -19.94 -3.75 27.08
N LYS A 16 -20.87 -4.25 27.93
CA LYS A 16 -20.57 -4.87 29.25
C LYS A 16 -19.74 -6.17 29.12
N LYS A 17 -19.75 -6.80 27.97
CA LYS A 17 -18.98 -8.01 27.66
C LYS A 17 -17.72 -7.74 26.87
N LEU A 18 -17.57 -6.51 26.37
CA LEU A 18 -16.43 -6.10 25.58
C LEU A 18 -15.20 -5.98 26.48
N LYS A 19 -14.14 -6.67 26.14
CA LYS A 19 -12.84 -6.58 26.82
C LYS A 19 -11.89 -5.67 26.06
N ARG A 20 -11.85 -5.82 24.75
CA ARG A 20 -10.95 -5.04 23.88
C ARG A 20 -11.53 -4.86 22.48
N PHE A 21 -11.34 -3.69 21.92
CA PHE A 21 -11.71 -3.35 20.56
C PHE A 21 -10.45 -3.14 19.73
N VAL A 22 -10.32 -3.85 18.61
CA VAL A 22 -9.20 -3.66 17.66
C VAL A 22 -9.70 -2.87 16.47
N LEU A 23 -9.09 -1.69 16.23
CA LEU A 23 -9.39 -0.79 15.12
C LEU A 23 -8.27 -0.83 14.10
N THR A 24 -8.59 -1.19 12.87
CA THR A 24 -7.64 -1.07 11.76
C THR A 24 -7.65 0.34 11.19
N CYS A 25 -6.49 1.00 11.21
CA CYS A 25 -6.20 2.26 10.54
C CYS A 25 -5.21 2.01 9.37
N GLY A 26 -4.01 2.60 9.41
CA GLY A 26 -2.96 2.37 8.43
C GLY A 26 -1.88 3.45 8.48
N PHE A 27 -0.87 3.33 7.63
CA PHE A 27 0.27 4.24 7.57
C PHE A 27 -0.08 5.68 7.14
N LYS A 28 -1.28 5.92 6.60
CA LYS A 28 -1.80 7.30 6.46
C LYS A 28 -1.86 8.04 7.81
N GLN A 29 -1.77 7.32 8.93
CA GLN A 29 -1.53 7.88 10.28
C GLN A 29 -0.32 8.83 10.29
N TYR A 30 0.71 8.50 9.53
CA TYR A 30 1.98 9.23 9.47
C TYR A 30 2.04 10.24 8.33
N GLY A 31 0.96 10.42 7.59
CA GLY A 31 0.92 11.35 6.46
C GLY A 31 1.68 10.88 5.23
N VAL A 32 1.92 9.59 5.06
CA VAL A 32 2.63 9.03 3.89
C VAL A 32 1.97 9.38 2.55
N HIS A 33 0.69 9.69 2.56
CA HIS A 33 -0.06 10.14 1.38
C HIS A 33 0.11 11.64 1.09
N LEU A 34 0.79 12.37 1.95
CA LEU A 34 1.05 13.81 1.83
C LEU A 34 2.46 14.11 1.32
N GLY A 35 3.32 13.09 1.25
CA GLY A 35 4.69 13.21 0.76
C GLY A 35 5.73 12.57 1.68
N HIS A 36 6.97 13.03 1.57
CA HIS A 36 8.09 12.48 2.34
C HIS A 36 7.86 12.57 3.84
N SER A 37 7.82 11.40 4.48
CA SER A 37 7.75 11.25 5.92
C SER A 37 9.12 10.88 6.50
N LYS A 38 9.28 11.05 7.82
CA LYS A 38 10.43 10.51 8.55
C LYS A 38 10.50 8.99 8.36
N GLN A 39 11.68 8.43 8.28
CA GLN A 39 11.92 6.99 8.22
C GLN A 39 12.90 6.54 9.32
N PRO A 40 12.68 5.39 9.97
CA PRO A 40 11.46 4.59 9.94
C PRO A 40 10.29 5.28 10.68
N LEU A 41 9.06 4.86 10.35
CA LEU A 41 7.84 5.33 11.01
C LEU A 41 7.68 4.61 12.36
N LEU A 42 7.44 5.38 13.43
CA LEU A 42 7.30 4.88 14.79
C LEU A 42 5.91 5.23 15.36
N GLU A 43 5.37 4.37 16.19
CA GLU A 43 4.07 4.62 16.85
C GLU A 43 4.12 5.81 17.83
N SER A 44 5.33 6.25 18.20
CA SER A 44 5.57 7.46 19.00
C SER A 44 5.62 8.74 18.16
N ASP A 45 5.59 8.65 16.84
CA ASP A 45 5.55 9.83 15.97
C ASP A 45 4.23 10.59 16.21
N PRO A 46 4.28 11.93 16.34
CA PRO A 46 3.09 12.70 16.66
C PRO A 46 2.04 12.66 15.53
N PRO A 47 0.75 12.69 15.89
CA PRO A 47 -0.30 12.80 14.90
C PRO A 47 -0.22 14.16 14.18
N LEU A 48 -0.54 14.17 12.88
CA LEU A 48 -0.57 15.38 12.07
C LEU A 48 -1.94 16.06 12.23
N GLU A 49 -2.15 16.76 13.33
CA GLU A 49 -3.41 17.46 13.59
C GLU A 49 -3.45 18.82 12.89
N ASN A 50 -4.68 19.34 12.69
CA ASN A 50 -4.91 20.67 12.12
C ASN A 50 -4.13 21.74 12.89
N GLY A 51 -3.41 22.62 12.18
CA GLY A 51 -2.64 23.69 12.76
C GLY A 51 -1.21 23.33 13.17
N LEU A 52 -0.77 22.10 12.98
CA LEU A 52 0.60 21.70 13.20
C LEU A 52 1.51 22.44 12.20
N GLY A 53 2.48 23.22 12.69
CA GLY A 53 3.33 24.05 11.85
C GLY A 53 2.63 25.21 11.15
N GLY A 54 1.43 25.63 11.58
CA GLY A 54 0.68 26.73 10.99
C GLY A 54 0.05 26.42 9.62
N VAL A 55 0.08 25.17 9.19
CA VAL A 55 -0.50 24.71 7.92
C VAL A 55 -1.77 23.93 8.20
N SER A 56 -2.85 24.26 7.48
CA SER A 56 -4.08 23.46 7.51
C SER A 56 -3.89 22.21 6.68
N TRP A 57 -3.91 21.05 7.32
CA TRP A 57 -3.84 19.73 6.66
C TRP A 57 -5.25 19.18 6.46
N GLN A 58 -5.40 18.33 5.45
CA GLN A 58 -6.64 17.58 5.30
C GLN A 58 -6.87 16.73 6.55
N THR A 59 -8.11 16.77 7.06
CA THR A 59 -8.49 16.02 8.25
C THR A 59 -8.30 14.53 8.03
N ASN A 60 -7.40 13.92 8.79
CA ASN A 60 -7.23 12.47 8.78
C ASN A 60 -8.25 11.84 9.75
N PHE A 61 -9.20 11.12 9.20
CA PHE A 61 -10.26 10.49 9.99
C PHE A 61 -9.74 9.43 10.99
N TYR A 62 -8.53 8.91 10.81
CA TYR A 62 -7.91 7.98 11.78
C TYR A 62 -7.74 8.63 13.16
N TYR A 63 -7.32 9.89 13.22
CA TYR A 63 -7.15 10.59 14.50
C TYR A 63 -8.50 10.74 15.23
N HIS A 64 -9.54 11.09 14.49
CA HIS A 64 -10.88 11.21 15.05
C HIS A 64 -11.43 9.86 15.52
N GLN A 65 -11.24 8.80 14.74
CA GLN A 65 -11.66 7.44 15.13
C GLN A 65 -10.94 6.95 16.38
N GLN A 66 -9.64 7.19 16.50
CA GLN A 66 -8.87 6.78 17.67
C GLN A 66 -9.29 7.56 18.93
N ARG A 67 -9.60 8.85 18.82
CA ARG A 67 -10.16 9.63 19.94
C ARG A 67 -11.51 9.08 20.40
N ILE A 68 -12.46 8.88 19.49
CA ILE A 68 -13.77 8.26 19.81
C ILE A 68 -13.56 6.93 20.53
N LEU A 69 -12.67 6.10 20.01
CA LEU A 69 -12.40 4.76 20.57
C LEU A 69 -11.82 4.85 21.98
N ALA A 70 -10.82 5.69 22.20
CA ALA A 70 -10.16 5.86 23.50
C ALA A 70 -11.13 6.42 24.56
N GLU A 71 -11.93 7.43 24.20
CA GLU A 71 -12.94 8.01 25.09
C GLU A 71 -14.03 6.99 25.45
N ALA A 72 -14.52 6.23 24.47
CA ALA A 72 -15.51 5.19 24.71
C ALA A 72 -14.96 4.04 25.56
N ALA A 73 -13.72 3.64 25.33
CA ALA A 73 -13.04 2.64 26.13
C ALA A 73 -12.93 3.03 27.60
N THR A 74 -12.56 4.28 27.85
CA THR A 74 -12.49 4.84 29.22
C THR A 74 -13.85 4.82 29.90
N ARG A 75 -14.92 5.25 29.20
CA ARG A 75 -16.29 5.23 29.76
C ARG A 75 -16.82 3.82 30.02
N GLY A 76 -16.47 2.89 29.12
CA GLY A 76 -16.97 1.52 29.17
C GLY A 76 -16.14 0.55 29.98
N ASN A 77 -15.00 0.97 30.52
CA ASN A 77 -14.03 0.15 31.24
C ASN A 77 -13.57 -1.09 30.44
N TRP A 78 -13.21 -0.86 29.17
CA TRP A 78 -12.61 -1.84 28.24
C TRP A 78 -11.39 -1.22 27.57
N GLU A 79 -10.61 -2.04 26.88
CA GLU A 79 -9.37 -1.58 26.26
C GLU A 79 -9.51 -1.45 24.73
N TRP A 80 -8.67 -0.66 24.13
CA TRP A 80 -8.59 -0.53 22.69
C TRP A 80 -7.20 -0.86 22.13
N VAL A 81 -7.14 -1.21 20.86
CA VAL A 81 -5.90 -1.31 20.07
C VAL A 81 -6.16 -0.68 18.71
N ALA A 82 -5.25 0.16 18.23
CA ALA A 82 -5.22 0.59 16.85
C ALA A 82 -4.07 -0.12 16.11
N THR A 83 -4.34 -0.61 14.90
CA THR A 83 -3.32 -1.23 14.05
C THR A 83 -3.05 -0.36 12.83
N TYR A 84 -1.79 -0.24 12.47
CA TYR A 84 -1.32 0.54 11.33
C TYR A 84 -0.65 -0.40 10.31
N PRO A 85 -1.41 -1.08 9.46
CA PRO A 85 -0.85 -1.80 8.31
C PRO A 85 -0.37 -0.83 7.24
N GLU A 86 0.62 -1.26 6.46
CA GLU A 86 1.07 -0.64 5.21
C GLU A 86 0.61 -1.48 4.03
N ASP A 87 0.53 -0.92 2.84
CA ASP A 87 0.11 -1.52 1.57
C ASP A 87 -0.24 -3.03 1.68
N VAL A 88 -1.55 -3.29 1.91
CA VAL A 88 -1.99 -4.63 2.33
C VAL A 88 -2.03 -5.59 1.15
N LEU A 89 -1.25 -6.68 1.23
CA LEU A 89 -1.29 -7.79 0.29
C LEU A 89 -2.35 -8.80 0.71
N GLY A 90 -3.32 -9.05 -0.16
CA GLY A 90 -4.38 -9.99 0.08
C GLY A 90 -5.50 -9.89 -0.95
N TYR A 91 -6.38 -10.87 -0.92
CA TYR A 91 -7.57 -10.90 -1.76
C TYR A 91 -8.76 -10.25 -1.07
N ALA A 92 -9.43 -9.35 -1.77
CA ALA A 92 -10.73 -8.83 -1.35
C ALA A 92 -11.55 -8.43 -2.58
N LYS A 93 -12.74 -8.99 -2.72
CA LYS A 93 -13.66 -8.62 -3.81
C LYS A 93 -14.23 -7.22 -3.56
N GLY A 94 -14.13 -6.34 -4.56
CA GLY A 94 -14.68 -4.98 -4.49
C GLY A 94 -13.88 -4.01 -3.63
N ASN A 95 -12.62 -4.33 -3.28
CA ASN A 95 -11.73 -3.39 -2.61
C ASN A 95 -11.16 -2.38 -3.60
N PHE A 96 -11.35 -1.09 -3.32
CA PHE A 96 -10.87 0.02 -4.16
C PHE A 96 -9.38 0.39 -3.95
N MET A 97 -8.67 -0.27 -3.03
CA MET A 97 -7.23 -0.11 -2.81
C MET A 97 -6.57 -1.48 -2.76
N ASN A 98 -6.41 -2.10 -3.93
CA ASN A 98 -5.81 -3.44 -4.04
C ASN A 98 -4.62 -3.40 -5.02
N GLU A 99 -3.42 -3.24 -4.46
CA GLU A 99 -2.17 -3.21 -5.23
C GLU A 99 -1.94 -4.52 -5.96
N ALA A 100 -2.10 -5.66 -5.30
CA ALA A 100 -1.80 -6.96 -5.88
C ALA A 100 -2.68 -7.27 -7.10
N SER A 101 -3.98 -6.95 -7.04
CA SER A 101 -4.89 -7.16 -8.17
C SER A 101 -4.52 -6.27 -9.36
N ALA A 102 -4.28 -4.98 -9.13
CA ALA A 102 -3.90 -4.05 -10.21
C ALA A 102 -2.53 -4.41 -10.81
N LEU A 103 -1.58 -4.80 -9.95
CA LEU A 103 -0.26 -5.26 -10.39
C LEU A 103 -0.34 -6.55 -11.20
N GLY A 104 -1.14 -7.52 -10.76
CA GLY A 104 -1.39 -8.76 -11.50
C GLY A 104 -1.99 -8.50 -12.88
N LEU A 105 -3.00 -7.63 -12.97
CA LEU A 105 -3.61 -7.22 -14.24
C LEU A 105 -2.59 -6.53 -15.16
N TYR A 106 -1.75 -5.65 -14.61
CA TYR A 106 -0.68 -5.01 -15.35
C TYR A 106 0.29 -6.05 -15.95
N CYS A 107 0.68 -7.05 -15.14
CA CYS A 107 1.59 -8.11 -15.58
C CYS A 107 0.99 -8.99 -16.68
N ILE A 108 -0.24 -9.50 -16.51
CA ILE A 108 -0.85 -10.41 -17.50
C ILE A 108 -1.13 -9.73 -18.83
N VAL A 109 -1.55 -8.47 -18.82
CA VAL A 109 -1.80 -7.72 -20.04
C VAL A 109 -0.48 -7.33 -20.70
N SER A 110 0.54 -6.93 -19.94
CA SER A 110 1.90 -6.70 -20.48
C SER A 110 2.47 -7.96 -21.13
N LYS A 111 2.21 -9.16 -20.56
CA LYS A 111 2.60 -10.44 -21.18
C LYS A 111 1.92 -10.65 -22.54
N ALA A 112 0.65 -10.29 -22.66
CA ALA A 112 -0.13 -10.46 -23.90
C ALA A 112 0.16 -9.37 -24.96
N LEU A 113 0.85 -8.30 -24.62
CA LEU A 113 1.27 -7.26 -25.57
C LEU A 113 2.47 -7.74 -26.43
N PRO A 114 2.64 -7.18 -27.64
CA PRO A 114 3.80 -7.48 -28.47
C PRO A 114 5.12 -7.24 -27.74
N GLY A 115 6.02 -8.23 -27.77
CA GLY A 115 7.32 -8.17 -27.10
C GLY A 115 7.28 -8.64 -25.65
N SER A 116 6.12 -8.71 -25.01
CA SER A 116 5.93 -9.15 -23.62
C SER A 116 6.84 -8.43 -22.62
N GLU A 117 7.08 -7.13 -22.82
CA GLU A 117 7.90 -6.32 -21.92
C GLU A 117 7.10 -5.86 -20.70
N LEU A 118 7.77 -5.85 -19.54
CA LEU A 118 7.21 -5.39 -18.27
C LEU A 118 8.02 -4.18 -17.74
N PRO A 119 7.82 -2.98 -18.31
CA PRO A 119 8.44 -1.79 -17.77
C PRO A 119 7.88 -1.49 -16.36
N PHE A 120 8.73 -0.97 -15.46
CA PHE A 120 8.26 -0.52 -14.15
C PHE A 120 7.35 0.70 -14.32
N PRO A 121 6.07 0.66 -13.90
CA PRO A 121 5.13 1.75 -14.22
C PRO A 121 5.26 2.96 -13.30
N GLY A 122 6.06 2.87 -12.25
CA GLY A 122 6.26 3.96 -11.28
C GLY A 122 7.38 4.92 -11.64
N CYS A 123 7.82 5.68 -10.65
CA CYS A 123 8.99 6.53 -10.80
C CYS A 123 10.30 5.77 -10.49
N ARG A 124 11.39 6.23 -11.10
CA ARG A 124 12.71 5.62 -10.90
C ARG A 124 13.13 5.59 -9.42
N ALA A 125 12.82 6.63 -8.66
CA ALA A 125 13.17 6.70 -7.25
C ALA A 125 12.47 5.58 -6.44
N ASN A 126 11.19 5.31 -6.72
CA ASN A 126 10.44 4.24 -6.05
C ASN A 126 11.02 2.84 -6.35
N TYR A 127 11.48 2.63 -7.58
CA TYR A 127 12.09 1.35 -7.96
C TYR A 127 13.25 0.95 -7.03
N PHE A 128 14.03 1.93 -6.57
CA PHE A 128 15.17 1.75 -5.67
C PHE A 128 14.84 2.00 -4.20
N ALA A 129 13.67 2.57 -3.90
CA ALA A 129 13.27 2.85 -2.53
C ALA A 129 12.98 1.57 -1.76
N PHE A 130 13.21 1.63 -0.44
CA PHE A 130 12.82 0.55 0.45
C PHE A 130 11.37 0.71 0.91
N ASN A 131 10.63 -0.38 0.85
CA ASN A 131 9.24 -0.45 1.26
C ASN A 131 9.01 -1.64 2.18
N CYS A 132 7.94 -1.60 2.94
CA CYS A 132 7.41 -2.74 3.68
C CYS A 132 5.93 -2.90 3.31
N TRP A 133 5.43 -4.10 3.47
CA TRP A 133 4.04 -4.47 3.20
C TRP A 133 3.43 -5.17 4.40
N THR A 134 2.13 -5.34 4.34
CA THR A 134 1.39 -6.11 5.33
C THR A 134 0.62 -7.23 4.64
N SER A 135 0.91 -8.48 4.97
CA SER A 135 0.04 -9.59 4.60
C SER A 135 -1.29 -9.50 5.35
N ALA A 136 -2.40 -9.66 4.64
CA ALA A 136 -3.72 -9.71 5.25
C ALA A 136 -3.83 -10.85 6.28
N ASN A 137 -3.20 -11.99 6.01
CA ASN A 137 -3.14 -13.13 6.92
C ASN A 137 -2.34 -12.81 8.19
N LEU A 138 -1.17 -12.16 8.02
CA LEU A 138 -0.36 -11.72 9.16
C LEU A 138 -1.11 -10.69 10.00
N HIS A 139 -1.77 -9.72 9.36
CA HIS A 139 -2.58 -8.71 10.04
C HIS A 139 -3.72 -9.34 10.85
N ALA A 140 -4.42 -10.32 10.29
CA ALA A 140 -5.45 -11.05 11.02
C ALA A 140 -4.90 -11.76 12.27
N LYS A 141 -3.75 -12.46 12.15
CA LYS A 141 -3.05 -13.09 13.28
C LYS A 141 -2.62 -12.04 14.31
N PHE A 142 -2.13 -10.89 13.86
CA PHE A 142 -1.77 -9.78 14.75
C PHE A 142 -2.99 -9.26 15.52
N CYS A 143 -4.12 -9.06 14.87
CA CYS A 143 -5.36 -8.61 15.53
C CYS A 143 -5.80 -9.59 16.63
N LEU A 144 -5.71 -10.91 16.39
CA LEU A 144 -6.01 -11.92 17.40
C LEU A 144 -5.02 -11.88 18.58
N TRP A 145 -3.72 -11.75 18.28
CA TRP A 145 -2.71 -11.58 19.31
C TRP A 145 -2.94 -10.28 20.12
N ALA A 146 -3.19 -9.17 19.45
CA ALA A 146 -3.46 -7.89 20.10
C ALA A 146 -4.75 -7.91 20.94
N ALA A 147 -5.77 -8.66 20.50
CA ALA A 147 -7.00 -8.82 21.26
C ALA A 147 -6.80 -9.61 22.56
N SER A 148 -5.86 -10.55 22.60
CA SER A 148 -5.64 -11.48 23.72
C SER A 148 -4.42 -11.17 24.60
N SER A 149 -3.41 -10.47 24.06
CA SER A 149 -2.17 -10.15 24.79
C SER A 149 -2.44 -9.19 25.97
N PRO A 150 -2.06 -9.54 27.19
CA PRO A 150 -2.32 -8.67 28.37
C PRO A 150 -1.71 -7.28 28.28
N ARG A 151 -0.57 -7.14 27.60
CA ARG A 151 0.16 -5.86 27.49
C ARG A 151 -0.18 -5.03 26.27
N ALA A 152 -1.04 -5.53 25.38
CA ALA A 152 -1.37 -4.84 24.13
C ALA A 152 -2.47 -3.79 24.27
N GLY A 153 -3.24 -3.79 25.37
CA GLY A 153 -4.35 -2.86 25.59
C GLY A 153 -3.94 -1.39 25.60
N ASN A 154 -4.81 -0.52 25.09
CA ASN A 154 -4.64 0.93 25.03
C ASN A 154 -3.37 1.37 24.26
N ASN A 155 -3.06 0.68 23.19
CA ASN A 155 -1.90 0.92 22.36
C ASN A 155 -2.24 0.98 20.87
N ALA A 156 -1.37 1.66 20.12
CA ALA A 156 -1.29 1.58 18.68
C ALA A 156 -0.03 0.79 18.26
N PHE A 157 -0.11 0.07 17.15
CA PHE A 157 0.97 -0.76 16.63
C PHE A 157 1.08 -0.67 15.11
N ASN A 158 2.30 -0.50 14.62
CA ASN A 158 2.62 -0.83 13.25
C ASN A 158 2.45 -2.34 13.04
N VAL A 159 1.93 -2.72 11.90
CA VAL A 159 1.78 -4.13 11.53
C VAL A 159 2.29 -4.29 10.11
N ILE A 160 3.48 -4.83 9.96
CA ILE A 160 4.14 -5.11 8.68
C ILE A 160 4.73 -6.51 8.69
N ASN A 161 5.08 -7.03 7.51
CA ASN A 161 5.56 -8.40 7.32
C ASN A 161 6.83 -8.71 8.14
N GLY A 162 7.70 -7.72 8.28
CA GLY A 162 8.95 -7.85 9.04
C GLY A 162 10.20 -7.94 8.18
N ASP A 163 10.06 -8.06 6.87
CA ASP A 163 11.07 -7.82 5.86
C ASP A 163 11.01 -6.37 5.34
N THR A 164 11.96 -6.04 4.51
CA THR A 164 12.03 -4.77 3.77
C THR A 164 12.46 -5.09 2.35
N GLU A 165 11.68 -4.63 1.38
CA GLU A 165 11.89 -4.95 -0.02
C GLU A 165 11.98 -3.68 -0.88
N SER A 166 12.51 -3.85 -2.10
CA SER A 166 12.47 -2.83 -3.15
C SER A 166 11.87 -3.41 -4.42
N PHE A 167 11.30 -2.55 -5.26
CA PHE A 167 10.84 -3.03 -6.56
C PHE A 167 12.00 -3.48 -7.47
N GLN A 168 13.22 -2.99 -7.24
CA GLN A 168 14.40 -3.50 -7.91
C GLN A 168 14.59 -5.01 -7.67
N ASN A 169 14.27 -5.50 -6.46
CA ASN A 169 14.33 -6.91 -6.12
C ASN A 169 13.07 -7.68 -6.56
N LEU A 170 11.90 -7.08 -6.38
CA LEU A 170 10.61 -7.74 -6.69
C LEU A 170 10.30 -7.79 -8.19
N TRP A 171 10.69 -6.79 -8.97
CA TRP A 171 10.27 -6.65 -10.37
C TRP A 171 10.78 -7.76 -11.27
N PRO A 172 12.05 -8.19 -11.19
CA PRO A 172 12.53 -9.36 -11.94
C PRO A 172 11.80 -10.65 -11.58
N ARG A 173 11.41 -10.81 -10.31
CA ARG A 173 10.63 -11.97 -9.84
C ARG A 173 9.22 -11.96 -10.40
N LEU A 174 8.57 -10.79 -10.45
CA LEU A 174 7.26 -10.59 -11.11
C LEU A 174 7.34 -10.92 -12.61
N ALA A 175 8.33 -10.37 -13.30
CA ALA A 175 8.54 -10.66 -14.72
C ALA A 175 8.71 -12.16 -14.97
N ALA A 176 9.54 -12.83 -14.19
CA ALA A 176 9.74 -14.28 -14.30
C ALA A 176 8.45 -15.08 -14.01
N ARG A 177 7.68 -14.67 -12.97
CA ARG A 177 6.41 -15.33 -12.65
C ARG A 177 5.43 -15.26 -13.81
N PHE A 178 5.26 -14.10 -14.43
CA PHE A 178 4.29 -13.90 -15.51
C PHE A 178 4.86 -14.17 -16.92
N GLY A 179 6.12 -14.55 -17.02
CA GLY A 179 6.79 -14.82 -18.31
C GLY A 179 7.04 -13.57 -19.14
N CYS A 180 7.16 -12.42 -18.49
CA CYS A 180 7.49 -11.16 -19.13
C CYS A 180 9.01 -10.95 -19.27
N LYS A 181 9.39 -10.02 -20.15
CA LYS A 181 10.78 -9.57 -20.30
C LYS A 181 10.99 -8.26 -19.57
N ILE A 182 12.13 -8.13 -18.93
CA ILE A 182 12.55 -6.85 -18.34
C ILE A 182 13.15 -5.99 -19.47
N PRO A 183 12.69 -4.73 -19.66
CA PRO A 183 13.34 -3.80 -20.56
C PRO A 183 14.80 -3.55 -20.14
N ASP A 184 15.71 -3.49 -21.09
CA ASP A 184 17.11 -3.16 -20.83
C ASP A 184 17.53 -1.97 -21.73
N PRO A 185 17.80 -0.80 -21.17
CA PRO A 185 17.70 -0.46 -19.74
C PRO A 185 16.26 -0.31 -19.23
N MET A 186 16.02 -0.65 -17.94
CA MET A 186 14.70 -0.44 -17.32
C MET A 186 14.25 1.03 -17.38
N PHE A 187 15.17 1.94 -17.21
CA PHE A 187 14.94 3.39 -17.25
C PHE A 187 15.79 4.03 -18.36
N PRO A 188 15.36 3.98 -19.62
CA PRO A 188 16.08 4.69 -20.67
C PRO A 188 16.15 6.18 -20.31
N ASN A 189 17.31 6.82 -20.60
CA ASN A 189 17.58 8.23 -20.29
C ASN A 189 17.42 8.63 -18.80
N GLY A 190 17.68 7.70 -17.87
CA GLY A 190 17.61 7.96 -16.43
C GLY A 190 16.20 8.12 -15.88
N GLY A 191 15.16 7.77 -16.65
CA GLY A 191 13.76 7.90 -16.22
C GLY A 191 13.18 9.31 -16.43
N ILE A 192 13.78 10.13 -17.29
CA ILE A 192 13.28 11.47 -17.62
C ILE A 192 12.28 11.39 -18.78
N PRO A 193 11.04 11.89 -18.65
CA PRO A 193 9.95 11.69 -19.62
C PRO A 193 10.19 12.26 -21.01
N ASP A 194 10.90 13.37 -21.12
CA ASP A 194 11.09 14.08 -22.38
C ASP A 194 12.28 13.60 -23.21
N ALA A 195 12.96 12.58 -22.74
CA ALA A 195 14.09 12.04 -23.45
C ALA A 195 13.60 11.10 -24.58
N LYS A 196 14.16 11.30 -25.78
CA LYS A 196 13.93 10.45 -26.95
C LYS A 196 14.20 8.97 -26.61
N GLY A 197 13.20 8.18 -26.49
CA GLY A 197 13.31 6.75 -26.10
C GLY A 197 12.08 6.18 -25.42
N PHE A 198 11.21 7.03 -24.92
CA PHE A 198 9.92 6.63 -24.31
C PHE A 198 8.76 6.62 -25.32
N LYS A 199 9.02 6.38 -26.59
CA LYS A 199 7.98 6.47 -27.64
C LYS A 199 6.75 5.61 -27.38
N ASP A 200 6.92 4.53 -26.60
CA ASP A 200 5.89 3.53 -26.37
C ASP A 200 5.36 3.52 -24.93
N TYR A 201 5.91 4.34 -24.01
CA TYR A 201 5.48 4.42 -22.64
C TYR A 201 4.77 5.74 -22.36
N GLU A 202 3.61 5.69 -21.74
CA GLU A 202 2.89 6.88 -21.34
C GLU A 202 3.42 7.43 -20.02
N SER A 203 4.45 8.27 -20.12
CA SER A 203 4.96 8.96 -18.93
C SER A 203 4.03 10.08 -18.49
N THR A 204 3.98 10.35 -17.20
CA THR A 204 3.24 11.47 -16.63
C THR A 204 4.04 12.17 -15.56
N THR A 205 3.79 13.45 -15.40
CA THR A 205 4.37 14.29 -14.36
C THR A 205 3.30 14.59 -13.32
N VAL A 206 3.52 14.15 -12.09
CA VAL A 206 2.63 14.40 -10.96
C VAL A 206 3.24 15.45 -10.06
N ARG A 207 2.49 16.54 -9.79
CA ARG A 207 2.90 17.51 -8.78
C ARG A 207 2.58 16.99 -7.40
N MET A 208 3.61 16.88 -6.58
CA MET A 208 3.46 16.57 -5.17
C MET A 208 3.25 17.85 -4.36
N GLY A 209 2.63 17.72 -3.20
CA GLY A 209 2.52 18.82 -2.23
C GLY A 209 3.91 19.32 -1.77
N SER A 210 3.94 20.46 -1.10
CA SER A 210 5.13 21.02 -0.47
C SER A 210 5.62 20.12 0.69
N LYS A 211 6.52 20.57 1.50
CA LYS A 211 7.17 19.81 2.60
C LYS A 211 6.20 18.95 3.44
N HIS A 212 6.65 17.76 3.81
CA HIS A 212 5.90 16.90 4.73
C HIS A 212 5.64 17.63 6.07
N PRO A 213 4.46 17.48 6.69
CA PRO A 213 4.08 18.14 7.93
C PRO A 213 5.09 17.98 9.07
N LEU A 214 5.67 16.79 9.20
CA LEU A 214 6.66 16.53 10.25
C LEU A 214 7.93 17.38 10.15
N ALA A 215 8.21 18.01 9.00
CA ALA A 215 9.35 18.93 8.86
C ALA A 215 9.25 20.09 9.86
N ALA A 216 8.05 20.58 10.17
CA ALA A 216 7.83 21.62 11.17
C ALA A 216 8.14 21.16 12.61
N HIS A 217 8.20 19.86 12.85
CA HIS A 217 8.46 19.25 14.16
C HIS A 217 9.80 18.53 14.24
N ALA A 218 10.65 18.67 13.22
CA ALA A 218 11.94 17.98 13.15
C ALA A 218 12.75 18.15 14.47
N ALA A 219 12.86 19.36 14.97
CA ALA A 219 13.59 19.65 16.21
C ALA A 219 12.99 18.96 17.45
N GLN A 220 11.66 18.88 17.55
CA GLN A 220 10.97 18.19 18.66
C GLN A 220 11.17 16.66 18.60
N LEU A 221 11.40 16.14 17.43
CA LEU A 221 11.69 14.71 17.18
C LEU A 221 13.19 14.40 17.29
N GLY A 222 14.02 15.38 17.66
CA GLY A 222 15.48 15.22 17.66
C GLY A 222 16.10 15.10 16.29
N LEU A 223 15.40 15.57 15.25
CA LEU A 223 15.83 15.55 13.87
C LEU A 223 16.26 16.96 13.42
N SER A 224 17.24 17.05 12.53
CA SER A 224 17.46 18.32 11.81
C SER A 224 16.37 18.52 10.77
N SER A 225 16.16 19.75 10.29
CA SER A 225 15.24 20.06 9.20
C SER A 225 15.59 19.29 7.91
N ASP A 226 16.85 18.94 7.75
CA ASP A 226 17.38 18.18 6.60
C ASP A 226 17.19 16.68 6.74
N SER A 227 16.81 16.18 7.92
CA SER A 227 16.50 14.77 8.16
C SER A 227 15.21 14.33 7.50
N LEU A 228 14.34 15.27 7.13
CA LEU A 228 13.16 15.01 6.33
C LEU A 228 13.48 15.43 4.91
N LEU A 229 13.47 14.48 3.99
CA LEU A 229 13.78 14.72 2.60
C LEU A 229 12.92 15.85 2.05
N GLN A 230 13.54 16.78 1.34
CA GLN A 230 12.80 17.77 0.57
C GLN A 230 12.10 17.03 -0.56
N GLN A 231 10.81 17.29 -0.71
CA GLN A 231 10.07 16.71 -1.82
C GLN A 231 10.58 17.26 -3.14
N SER A 232 10.73 16.35 -4.10
CA SER A 232 10.64 16.76 -5.48
C SER A 232 9.21 17.26 -5.72
N PRO A 233 8.99 18.48 -6.20
CA PRO A 233 7.65 18.98 -6.49
C PRO A 233 6.99 18.21 -7.65
N THR A 234 7.71 17.29 -8.27
CA THR A 234 7.30 16.64 -9.50
C THR A 234 7.81 15.20 -9.53
N LEU A 235 6.90 14.24 -9.63
CA LEU A 235 7.21 12.84 -9.88
C LEU A 235 7.11 12.55 -11.37
N HIS A 236 8.07 11.81 -11.89
CA HIS A 236 8.07 11.34 -13.26
C HIS A 236 7.76 9.83 -13.28
N LEU A 237 6.52 9.48 -13.59
CA LEU A 237 6.14 8.10 -13.80
C LEU A 237 6.63 7.62 -15.17
N GLN A 238 7.26 6.45 -15.24
CA GLN A 238 7.69 5.87 -16.50
C GLN A 238 6.52 5.44 -17.38
N VAL A 239 5.54 4.80 -16.76
CA VAL A 239 4.23 4.49 -17.35
C VAL A 239 3.17 4.98 -16.37
N ASP A 240 2.19 5.71 -16.88
CA ASP A 240 1.02 6.09 -16.12
C ASP A 240 -0.01 4.94 -16.21
N PRO A 241 -0.29 4.20 -15.11
CA PRO A 241 -1.18 3.04 -15.16
C PRO A 241 -2.60 3.37 -15.66
N GLU A 242 -3.12 4.55 -15.30
CA GLU A 242 -4.45 4.96 -15.74
C GLU A 242 -4.52 5.25 -17.24
N LYS A 243 -3.48 5.90 -17.80
CA LYS A 243 -3.39 6.15 -19.24
C LYS A 243 -3.12 4.86 -20.00
N TRP A 244 -2.20 4.05 -19.47
CA TRP A 244 -1.86 2.75 -20.05
C TRP A 244 -3.11 1.87 -20.17
N ALA A 245 -3.92 1.77 -19.13
CA ALA A 245 -5.15 0.99 -19.14
C ALA A 245 -6.20 1.47 -20.17
N LYS A 246 -6.12 2.73 -20.61
CA LYS A 246 -7.01 3.33 -21.62
C LYS A 246 -6.52 3.14 -23.06
N ARG A 247 -5.33 2.63 -23.27
CA ARG A 247 -4.75 2.40 -24.61
C ARG A 247 -5.56 1.35 -25.38
N LYS A 248 -5.67 1.52 -26.69
CA LYS A 248 -6.42 0.60 -27.56
C LYS A 248 -5.81 -0.80 -27.59
N ASP A 249 -4.49 -0.90 -27.73
CA ASP A 249 -3.75 -2.17 -27.75
C ASP A 249 -3.85 -2.91 -26.41
N VAL A 250 -3.80 -2.20 -25.28
CA VAL A 250 -3.98 -2.74 -23.93
C VAL A 250 -5.40 -3.30 -23.75
N ASN A 251 -6.42 -2.54 -24.15
CA ASN A 251 -7.82 -3.00 -24.08
C ASN A 251 -8.08 -4.20 -25.00
N GLU A 252 -7.45 -4.22 -26.16
CA GLU A 252 -7.54 -5.37 -27.06
C GLU A 252 -6.85 -6.61 -26.48
N ALA A 253 -5.69 -6.45 -25.85
CA ALA A 253 -4.99 -7.53 -25.16
C ALA A 253 -5.83 -8.06 -23.98
N TRP A 254 -6.40 -7.17 -23.18
CA TRP A 254 -7.34 -7.55 -22.11
C TRP A 254 -8.55 -8.32 -22.64
N ARG A 255 -9.19 -7.83 -23.72
CA ARG A 255 -10.32 -8.51 -24.35
C ARG A 255 -9.98 -9.95 -24.75
N LYS A 256 -8.80 -10.16 -25.36
CA LYS A 256 -8.32 -11.51 -25.75
C LYS A 256 -8.10 -12.41 -24.53
N LEU A 257 -7.47 -11.89 -23.47
CA LEU A 257 -7.27 -12.63 -22.23
C LEU A 257 -8.61 -12.99 -21.58
N ARG A 258 -9.52 -12.03 -21.49
CA ARG A 258 -10.84 -12.24 -20.92
C ARG A 258 -11.63 -13.33 -21.66
N GLU A 259 -11.67 -13.27 -22.99
CA GLU A 259 -12.38 -14.26 -23.82
C GLU A 259 -11.73 -15.65 -23.72
N LYS A 260 -10.39 -15.71 -23.74
CA LYS A 260 -9.64 -16.97 -23.69
C LYS A 260 -9.78 -17.68 -22.34
N TYR A 261 -9.72 -16.96 -21.25
CA TYR A 261 -9.72 -17.51 -19.88
C TYR A 261 -11.04 -17.31 -19.13
N ASN A 262 -12.07 -16.78 -19.81
CA ASN A 262 -13.39 -16.50 -19.23
C ASN A 262 -13.30 -15.61 -17.96
N LEU A 263 -12.50 -14.54 -18.01
CA LEU A 263 -12.34 -13.61 -16.90
C LEU A 263 -13.52 -12.63 -16.82
N ASP A 264 -13.83 -12.16 -15.60
CA ASP A 264 -14.89 -11.19 -15.36
C ASP A 264 -14.45 -9.78 -15.80
N GLN A 265 -15.24 -9.12 -16.67
CA GLN A 265 -14.98 -7.75 -17.11
C GLN A 265 -14.95 -6.76 -15.95
N SER A 266 -15.74 -6.98 -14.91
CA SER A 266 -15.79 -6.09 -13.74
C SER A 266 -14.45 -5.97 -13.03
N VAL A 267 -13.58 -6.96 -13.14
CA VAL A 267 -12.21 -6.94 -12.59
C VAL A 267 -11.37 -5.83 -13.22
N TRP A 268 -11.49 -5.67 -14.53
CA TRP A 268 -10.80 -4.60 -15.27
C TRP A 268 -11.43 -3.23 -14.99
N ASP A 269 -12.75 -3.16 -15.03
CA ASP A 269 -13.51 -1.92 -14.89
C ASP A 269 -13.36 -1.31 -13.48
N THR A 270 -13.13 -2.16 -12.47
CA THR A 270 -12.94 -1.75 -11.07
C THR A 270 -11.47 -1.82 -10.61
N ALA A 271 -10.53 -2.07 -11.53
CA ALA A 271 -9.12 -2.08 -11.21
C ALA A 271 -8.67 -0.70 -10.69
N THR A 272 -7.88 -0.71 -9.61
CA THR A 272 -7.47 0.50 -8.89
C THR A 272 -6.16 1.05 -9.44
N TRP A 273 -6.19 1.51 -10.69
CA TRP A 273 -5.02 2.06 -11.38
C TRP A 273 -4.47 3.32 -10.71
N ASP A 274 -5.35 4.15 -10.17
CA ASP A 274 -5.00 5.34 -9.38
C ASP A 274 -4.24 4.97 -8.10
N PHE A 275 -4.65 3.90 -7.43
CA PHE A 275 -3.94 3.39 -6.26
C PHE A 275 -2.57 2.82 -6.63
N LEU A 276 -2.47 2.08 -7.75
CA LEU A 276 -1.19 1.60 -8.26
C LEU A 276 -0.26 2.77 -8.62
N THR A 277 -0.79 3.82 -9.24
CA THR A 277 -0.07 5.08 -9.51
C THR A 277 0.47 5.70 -8.21
N PHE A 278 -0.34 5.75 -7.16
CA PHE A 278 0.05 6.27 -5.87
C PHE A 278 1.18 5.45 -5.23
N VAL A 279 1.05 4.12 -5.17
CA VAL A 279 2.03 3.23 -4.55
C VAL A 279 3.37 3.28 -5.29
N LEU A 280 3.34 3.11 -6.61
CA LEU A 280 4.55 3.04 -7.44
C LEU A 280 5.13 4.41 -7.79
N GLY A 281 4.36 5.48 -7.59
CA GLY A 281 4.79 6.86 -7.84
C GLY A 281 5.50 7.53 -6.68
N ARG A 282 5.53 6.94 -5.47
CA ARG A 282 6.24 7.49 -4.32
C ARG A 282 7.73 7.57 -4.60
N ASP A 283 8.38 8.73 -4.39
CA ASP A 283 9.83 8.90 -4.57
C ASP A 283 10.60 8.80 -3.24
N TRP A 284 9.98 8.17 -2.23
CA TRP A 284 10.53 7.98 -0.89
C TRP A 284 10.32 6.56 -0.40
N SER A 285 11.18 6.12 0.51
CA SER A 285 11.02 4.87 1.24
C SER A 285 9.82 4.93 2.17
N CYS A 286 9.14 3.81 2.36
CA CYS A 286 8.02 3.67 3.29
C CYS A 286 8.27 2.47 4.20
N VAL A 287 8.93 2.71 5.34
CA VAL A 287 9.38 1.66 6.27
C VAL A 287 8.89 1.97 7.68
N GLY A 288 8.21 1.01 8.29
CA GLY A 288 7.76 1.08 9.68
C GLY A 288 8.61 0.25 10.61
N SER A 289 8.59 0.59 11.90
CA SER A 289 9.22 -0.22 12.95
C SER A 289 8.21 -1.16 13.60
N MET A 290 8.62 -2.41 13.82
CA MET A 290 7.87 -3.42 14.60
C MET A 290 8.43 -3.57 16.03
N SER A 291 9.36 -2.72 16.46
CA SER A 291 10.03 -2.87 17.76
C SER A 291 9.05 -2.91 18.93
N LYS A 292 8.08 -2.00 18.97
CA LYS A 292 7.06 -1.92 20.01
C LYS A 292 6.27 -3.23 20.17
N ALA A 293 5.78 -3.78 19.06
CA ALA A 293 5.04 -5.04 19.09
C ALA A 293 5.92 -6.21 19.55
N ARG A 294 7.17 -6.27 19.08
CA ARG A 294 8.14 -7.31 19.44
C ARG A 294 8.53 -7.26 20.92
N GLU A 295 8.72 -6.08 21.49
CA GLU A 295 8.96 -5.87 22.94
C GLU A 295 7.80 -6.41 23.79
N LEU A 296 6.59 -6.39 23.26
CA LEU A 296 5.40 -6.94 23.91
C LEU A 296 5.16 -8.43 23.63
N GLY A 297 6.04 -9.07 22.82
CA GLY A 297 6.03 -10.50 22.56
C GLY A 297 5.41 -10.92 21.24
N TRP A 298 5.19 -9.99 20.29
CA TRP A 298 4.81 -10.37 18.94
C TRP A 298 6.01 -10.98 18.19
N THR A 299 5.84 -12.19 17.65
CA THR A 299 6.88 -12.93 16.91
C THR A 299 6.49 -13.23 15.47
N GLY A 300 5.31 -12.76 15.04
CA GLY A 300 4.84 -13.03 13.68
C GLY A 300 5.73 -12.39 12.61
N TYR A 301 5.86 -13.10 11.50
CA TYR A 301 6.63 -12.73 10.33
C TYR A 301 5.94 -13.27 9.09
N ALA A 302 6.07 -12.56 7.97
CA ALA A 302 5.72 -13.02 6.64
C ALA A 302 6.80 -12.55 5.65
N ASP A 303 7.07 -13.35 4.64
CA ASP A 303 7.92 -12.97 3.51
C ASP A 303 7.07 -12.29 2.45
N THR A 304 7.38 -11.05 2.11
CA THR A 304 6.57 -10.23 1.21
C THR A 304 6.41 -10.87 -0.17
N TRP A 305 7.45 -11.48 -0.71
CA TRP A 305 7.34 -12.16 -2.00
C TRP A 305 6.41 -13.38 -1.93
N THR A 306 6.53 -14.19 -0.90
CA THR A 306 5.67 -15.37 -0.69
C THR A 306 4.20 -14.94 -0.59
N GLU A 307 3.89 -13.93 0.22
CA GLU A 307 2.52 -13.43 0.37
C GLU A 307 1.96 -12.82 -0.91
N LEU A 308 2.81 -12.19 -1.71
CA LEU A 308 2.41 -11.69 -3.03
C LEU A 308 2.08 -12.84 -3.99
N VAL A 309 2.90 -13.90 -4.01
CA VAL A 309 2.66 -15.12 -4.81
C VAL A 309 1.36 -15.80 -4.38
N ASP A 310 1.16 -16.01 -3.08
CA ASP A 310 -0.06 -16.62 -2.54
C ASP A 310 -1.31 -15.81 -2.88
N THR A 311 -1.16 -14.48 -2.88
CA THR A 311 -2.24 -13.58 -3.32
C THR A 311 -2.56 -13.76 -4.80
N PHE A 312 -1.55 -13.83 -5.68
CA PHE A 312 -1.76 -14.09 -7.10
C PHE A 312 -2.40 -15.46 -7.34
N GLU A 313 -1.96 -16.50 -6.65
CA GLU A 313 -2.58 -17.83 -6.75
C GLU A 313 -4.05 -17.82 -6.31
N THR A 314 -4.37 -17.02 -5.30
CA THR A 314 -5.76 -16.81 -4.89
C THR A 314 -6.55 -16.09 -5.97
N LEU A 315 -5.99 -15.04 -6.59
CA LEU A 315 -6.61 -14.32 -7.71
C LEU A 315 -6.82 -15.23 -8.94
N GLU A 316 -5.91 -16.16 -9.19
CA GLU A 316 -6.06 -17.20 -10.25
C GLU A 316 -7.21 -18.16 -9.92
N LYS A 317 -7.30 -18.66 -8.68
CA LYS A 317 -8.37 -19.55 -8.21
C LYS A 317 -9.76 -18.88 -8.28
N GLU A 318 -9.82 -17.60 -7.99
CA GLU A 318 -11.04 -16.78 -8.04
C GLU A 318 -11.41 -16.30 -9.46
N GLY A 319 -10.62 -16.66 -10.48
CA GLY A 319 -10.88 -16.27 -11.87
C GLY A 319 -10.67 -14.79 -12.18
N ILE A 320 -9.89 -14.09 -11.35
CA ILE A 320 -9.49 -12.69 -11.55
C ILE A 320 -8.29 -12.62 -12.47
N LEU A 321 -7.34 -13.51 -12.31
CA LEU A 321 -6.19 -13.70 -13.18
C LEU A 321 -6.28 -15.07 -13.89
N PRO A 322 -5.71 -15.21 -15.09
CA PRO A 322 -5.59 -16.52 -15.73
C PRO A 322 -4.56 -17.38 -14.99
N PRO A 323 -4.64 -18.72 -15.08
CA PRO A 323 -3.57 -19.58 -14.60
C PRO A 323 -2.23 -19.21 -15.26
N VAL A 324 -1.24 -18.84 -14.47
CA VAL A 324 0.01 -18.25 -14.96
C VAL A 324 0.79 -19.18 -15.88
N GLU A 325 0.76 -20.50 -15.63
CA GLU A 325 1.47 -21.47 -16.47
C GLU A 325 0.83 -21.59 -17.86
N GLN A 326 -0.49 -21.44 -17.97
CA GLN A 326 -1.17 -21.39 -19.26
C GLN A 326 -0.86 -20.06 -19.98
N LEU A 327 -0.88 -18.95 -19.26
CA LEU A 327 -0.54 -17.64 -19.81
C LEU A 327 0.86 -17.64 -20.47
N LYS A 328 1.86 -18.24 -19.82
CA LYS A 328 3.23 -18.35 -20.34
C LYS A 328 3.34 -19.16 -21.63
N GLN A 329 2.49 -20.17 -21.78
CA GLN A 329 2.47 -21.03 -22.98
C GLN A 329 1.75 -20.36 -24.14
N ASP A 330 0.76 -19.54 -23.85
CA ASP A 330 -0.17 -18.98 -24.83
C ASP A 330 0.30 -17.66 -25.44
N PHE A 331 1.22 -16.96 -24.79
CA PHE A 331 1.79 -15.68 -25.17
C PHE A 331 3.31 -15.66 -24.98
#